data_be1011f5002fa7792102cd7a45b39d7b
#
_entry.id   be1011f5002fa7792102cd7a45b39d7b
#
_cell.length_a   1.000
_cell.length_b   1.000
_cell.length_c   1.000
_cell.angle_alpha   90.00
_cell.angle_beta   90.00
_cell.angle_gamma   90.00
#
_symmetry.space_group_name_H-M   'P 1'
#
loop_
_entity.id
_entity.type
_entity.pdbx_description
1 polymer ?
#
loop_
_entity_poly.entity_id
_entity_poly.type
_entity_poly.pdbx_seq_one_letter_code
_entity_poly.pdbx_strand_id
1 'polypeptide(L)'
;MSKIAAIIGRLLIAIIFIVSGIGKLADPSSTAQMLGSVGLSPALAIPAGLFELIAGLMLAAGFAVRLVAIALFAFVALATLFFHNRFIDPLQAAMAMKILAIMGGLMLAFAHSQMWSHYYGMTRQRRGEIAARDAEKRAHDAELRAARAEGAITAAKTERVVVDRNGDGYADSVATRRRQWFDW
;
A
#
# COMPACT_ATOMS: atom_id res chain seq x y z
N MET A 1 -8.52 -2.27 -15.41
CA MET A 1 -9.65 -3.22 -15.37
C MET A 1 -9.49 -4.30 -14.28
N SER A 2 -8.31 -4.84 -14.05
CA SER A 2 -8.08 -5.88 -13.01
C SER A 2 -8.47 -5.49 -11.56
N LYS A 3 -8.33 -4.21 -11.20
CA LYS A 3 -8.64 -3.71 -9.85
C LYS A 3 -10.14 -3.78 -9.52
N ILE A 4 -10.98 -3.37 -10.47
CA ILE A 4 -12.44 -3.37 -10.29
C ILE A 4 -12.95 -4.80 -10.17
N ALA A 5 -12.48 -5.71 -11.04
CA ALA A 5 -12.84 -7.12 -10.98
C ALA A 5 -12.47 -7.78 -9.64
N ALA A 6 -11.30 -7.44 -9.09
CA ALA A 6 -10.87 -7.95 -7.78
C ALA A 6 -11.73 -7.40 -6.62
N ILE A 7 -12.13 -6.14 -6.68
CA ILE A 7 -13.02 -5.55 -5.68
C ILE A 7 -14.39 -6.21 -5.75
N ILE A 8 -14.96 -6.36 -6.95
CA ILE A 8 -16.25 -7.01 -7.15
C ILE A 8 -16.21 -8.47 -6.68
N GLY A 9 -15.20 -9.24 -7.10
CA GLY A 9 -15.05 -10.64 -6.69
C GLY A 9 -14.95 -10.80 -5.18
N ARG A 10 -14.21 -9.91 -4.51
CA ARG A 10 -14.07 -9.87 -3.06
C ARG A 10 -15.40 -9.55 -2.36
N LEU A 11 -16.16 -8.58 -2.89
CA LEU A 11 -17.48 -8.22 -2.36
C LEU A 11 -18.47 -9.37 -2.51
N LEU A 12 -18.48 -10.07 -3.65
CA LEU A 12 -19.35 -11.22 -3.87
C LEU A 12 -19.07 -12.35 -2.87
N ILE A 13 -17.80 -12.65 -2.61
CA ILE A 13 -17.40 -13.64 -1.61
C ILE A 13 -17.78 -13.17 -0.20
N ALA A 14 -17.52 -11.89 0.12
CA ALA A 14 -17.83 -11.32 1.42
C ALA A 14 -19.34 -11.39 1.74
N ILE A 15 -20.21 -11.13 0.77
CA ILE A 15 -21.67 -11.22 0.94
C ILE A 15 -22.09 -12.62 1.37
N ILE A 16 -21.48 -13.66 0.83
CA ILE A 16 -21.80 -15.06 1.21
C ILE A 16 -21.55 -15.27 2.72
N PHE A 17 -20.41 -14.83 3.23
CA PHE A 17 -20.10 -14.98 4.65
C PHE A 17 -20.91 -14.06 5.56
N ILE A 18 -21.20 -12.83 5.13
CA ILE A 18 -22.07 -11.92 5.87
C ILE A 18 -23.47 -12.50 6.02
N VAL A 19 -24.07 -12.95 4.92
CA VAL A 19 -25.41 -13.54 4.93
C VAL A 19 -25.44 -14.83 5.75
N SER A 20 -24.43 -15.71 5.60
CA SER A 20 -24.29 -16.92 6.39
C SER A 20 -24.13 -16.63 7.88
N GLY A 21 -23.28 -15.66 8.24
CA GLY A 21 -23.08 -15.26 9.63
C GLY A 21 -24.32 -14.69 10.27
N ILE A 22 -25.04 -13.79 9.56
CA ILE A 22 -26.33 -13.24 10.02
C ILE A 22 -27.34 -14.36 10.22
N GLY A 23 -27.47 -15.29 9.27
CA GLY A 23 -28.41 -16.42 9.37
C GLY A 23 -28.14 -17.29 10.61
N LYS A 24 -26.87 -17.60 10.89
CA LYS A 24 -26.47 -18.37 12.08
C LYS A 24 -26.71 -17.63 13.40
N LEU A 25 -26.62 -16.33 13.39
CA LEU A 25 -26.89 -15.50 14.58
C LEU A 25 -28.40 -15.30 14.80
N ALA A 26 -29.19 -15.22 13.73
CA ALA A 26 -30.64 -15.09 13.80
C ALA A 26 -31.31 -16.40 14.26
N ASP A 27 -30.83 -17.56 13.77
CA ASP A 27 -31.27 -18.87 14.19
C ASP A 27 -30.07 -19.79 14.46
N PRO A 28 -29.52 -19.76 15.68
CA PRO A 28 -28.42 -20.63 16.08
C PRO A 28 -28.80 -22.10 16.22
N SER A 29 -30.09 -22.40 16.34
CA SER A 29 -30.58 -23.74 16.67
C SER A 29 -30.26 -24.76 15.58
N SER A 30 -30.44 -24.41 14.32
CA SER A 30 -30.11 -25.27 13.18
C SER A 30 -28.62 -25.58 13.11
N THR A 31 -27.76 -24.58 13.32
CA THR A 31 -26.32 -24.77 13.37
C THR A 31 -25.88 -25.58 14.58
N ALA A 32 -26.49 -25.36 15.75
CA ALA A 32 -26.21 -26.11 16.97
C ALA A 32 -26.55 -27.60 16.81
N GLN A 33 -27.69 -27.95 16.19
CA GLN A 33 -28.05 -29.32 15.87
C GLN A 33 -27.06 -29.98 14.90
N MET A 34 -26.64 -29.24 13.87
CA MET A 34 -25.66 -29.72 12.90
C MET A 34 -24.28 -29.99 13.57
N LEU A 35 -23.84 -29.11 14.46
CA LEU A 35 -22.62 -29.32 15.25
C LEU A 35 -22.73 -30.56 16.15
N GLY A 36 -23.88 -30.72 16.84
CA GLY A 36 -24.12 -31.89 17.69
C GLY A 36 -24.11 -33.22 16.92
N SER A 37 -24.61 -33.24 15.68
CA SER A 37 -24.63 -34.45 14.85
C SER A 37 -23.24 -34.98 14.47
N VAL A 38 -22.21 -34.10 14.50
CA VAL A 38 -20.80 -34.46 14.24
C VAL A 38 -19.95 -34.53 15.51
N GLY A 39 -20.59 -34.49 16.70
CA GLY A 39 -19.91 -34.60 17.99
C GLY A 39 -19.23 -33.31 18.46
N LEU A 40 -19.53 -32.17 17.83
CA LEU A 40 -19.04 -30.85 18.25
C LEU A 40 -20.01 -30.20 19.23
N SER A 41 -19.47 -29.30 20.08
CA SER A 41 -20.31 -28.57 21.03
C SER A 41 -21.31 -27.66 20.31
N PRO A 42 -22.62 -27.76 20.58
CA PRO A 42 -23.64 -26.85 20.07
C PRO A 42 -23.36 -25.35 20.39
N ALA A 43 -22.64 -25.08 21.46
CA ALA A 43 -22.26 -23.72 21.87
C ALA A 43 -21.36 -22.99 20.84
N LEU A 44 -20.74 -23.74 19.92
CA LEU A 44 -19.92 -23.16 18.84
C LEU A 44 -20.75 -22.47 17.74
N ALA A 45 -22.08 -22.63 17.72
CA ALA A 45 -22.94 -22.03 16.70
C ALA A 45 -22.82 -20.50 16.66
N ILE A 46 -22.91 -19.84 17.84
CA ILE A 46 -22.81 -18.37 17.94
C ILE A 46 -21.41 -17.87 17.60
N PRO A 47 -20.30 -18.38 18.17
CA PRO A 47 -18.97 -17.99 17.76
C PRO A 47 -18.68 -18.18 16.27
N ALA A 48 -19.16 -19.26 15.68
CA ALA A 48 -19.00 -19.52 14.24
C ALA A 48 -19.74 -18.46 13.39
N GLY A 49 -20.99 -18.13 13.73
CA GLY A 49 -21.76 -17.09 13.05
C GLY A 49 -21.10 -15.70 13.20
N LEU A 50 -20.62 -15.37 14.39
CA LEU A 50 -19.93 -14.11 14.68
C LEU A 50 -18.60 -14.01 13.89
N PHE A 51 -17.84 -15.10 13.85
CA PHE A 51 -16.60 -15.16 13.07
C PHE A 51 -16.86 -14.94 11.57
N GLU A 52 -17.86 -15.62 10.98
CA GLU A 52 -18.21 -15.43 9.57
C GLU A 52 -18.66 -14.00 9.27
N LEU A 53 -19.47 -13.41 10.13
CA LEU A 53 -19.95 -12.04 9.96
C LEU A 53 -18.79 -11.03 10.00
N ILE A 54 -17.95 -11.09 11.04
CA ILE A 54 -16.83 -10.16 11.20
C ILE A 54 -15.82 -10.35 10.05
N ALA A 55 -15.45 -11.59 9.75
CA ALA A 55 -14.51 -11.89 8.67
C ALA A 55 -15.06 -11.44 7.30
N GLY A 56 -16.35 -11.66 7.05
CA GLY A 56 -17.02 -11.18 5.84
C GLY A 56 -16.99 -9.65 5.73
N LEU A 57 -17.28 -8.93 6.80
CA LEU A 57 -17.22 -7.45 6.83
C LEU A 57 -15.78 -6.94 6.63
N MET A 58 -14.80 -7.55 7.26
CA MET A 58 -13.38 -7.21 7.06
C MET A 58 -12.94 -7.45 5.61
N LEU A 59 -13.39 -8.57 5.01
CA LEU A 59 -13.12 -8.89 3.61
C LEU A 59 -13.76 -7.85 2.67
N ALA A 60 -15.01 -7.45 2.92
CA ALA A 60 -15.71 -6.41 2.15
C ALA A 60 -14.99 -5.06 2.25
N ALA A 61 -14.63 -4.64 3.47
CA ALA A 61 -13.91 -3.39 3.73
C ALA A 61 -12.48 -3.39 3.15
N GLY A 62 -11.93 -4.57 2.82
CA GLY A 62 -10.55 -4.70 2.35
C GLY A 62 -9.50 -4.61 3.45
N PHE A 63 -9.91 -4.80 4.71
CA PHE A 63 -9.03 -4.77 5.86
C PHE A 63 -8.43 -6.15 6.11
N ALA A 64 -7.10 -6.23 6.28
CA ALA A 64 -6.34 -7.45 6.54
C ALA A 64 -6.72 -8.63 5.61
N VAL A 65 -7.01 -8.38 4.33
CA VAL A 65 -7.57 -9.34 3.37
C VAL A 65 -6.85 -10.67 3.35
N ARG A 66 -5.52 -10.69 3.48
CA ARG A 66 -4.72 -11.92 3.49
C ARG A 66 -5.02 -12.80 4.70
N LEU A 67 -5.02 -12.18 5.89
CA LEU A 67 -5.28 -12.90 7.13
C LEU A 67 -6.70 -13.45 7.14
N VAL A 68 -7.66 -12.60 6.76
CA VAL A 68 -9.08 -12.96 6.69
C VAL A 68 -9.35 -14.05 5.67
N ALA A 69 -8.75 -13.96 4.48
CA ALA A 69 -8.92 -14.97 3.43
C ALA A 69 -8.38 -16.35 3.85
N ILE A 70 -7.21 -16.41 4.52
CA ILE A 70 -6.67 -17.65 5.06
C ILE A 70 -7.57 -18.19 6.18
N ALA A 71 -8.00 -17.32 7.12
CA ALA A 71 -8.85 -17.74 8.22
C ALA A 71 -10.20 -18.28 7.76
N LEU A 72 -10.85 -17.61 6.78
CA LEU A 72 -12.08 -18.10 6.15
C LEU A 72 -11.84 -19.38 5.35
N PHE A 73 -10.72 -19.49 4.63
CA PHE A 73 -10.37 -20.70 3.90
C PHE A 73 -10.24 -21.89 4.85
N ALA A 74 -9.50 -21.75 5.94
CA ALA A 74 -9.33 -22.79 6.96
C ALA A 74 -10.67 -23.16 7.60
N PHE A 75 -11.49 -22.16 7.94
CA PHE A 75 -12.82 -22.37 8.51
C PHE A 75 -13.74 -23.17 7.56
N VAL A 76 -13.80 -22.80 6.28
CA VAL A 76 -14.62 -23.47 5.27
C VAL A 76 -14.09 -24.89 5.00
N ALA A 77 -12.77 -25.08 4.97
CA ALA A 77 -12.14 -26.39 4.80
C ALA A 77 -12.51 -27.32 5.97
N LEU A 78 -12.40 -26.84 7.22
CA LEU A 78 -12.81 -27.58 8.41
C LEU A 78 -14.31 -27.92 8.37
N ALA A 79 -15.16 -26.95 8.08
CA ALA A 79 -16.59 -27.18 7.95
C ALA A 79 -16.91 -28.23 6.89
N THR A 80 -16.20 -28.20 5.76
CA THR A 80 -16.40 -29.21 4.69
C THR A 80 -15.99 -30.61 5.15
N LEU A 81 -14.89 -30.74 5.86
CA LEU A 81 -14.43 -32.06 6.37
C LEU A 81 -15.41 -32.65 7.38
N PHE A 82 -16.02 -31.82 8.23
CA PHE A 82 -16.97 -32.32 9.24
C PHE A 82 -18.37 -32.57 8.70
N PHE A 83 -18.86 -31.76 7.78
CA PHE A 83 -20.28 -31.80 7.36
C PHE A 83 -20.51 -32.38 5.96
N HIS A 84 -19.48 -32.41 5.08
CA HIS A 84 -19.63 -32.82 3.68
C HIS A 84 -18.70 -33.98 3.31
N ASN A 85 -18.68 -35.03 4.11
CA ASN A 85 -17.84 -36.22 3.88
C ASN A 85 -18.53 -37.32 3.07
N ARG A 86 -19.79 -37.13 2.67
CA ARG A 86 -20.58 -38.12 1.89
C ARG A 86 -20.72 -37.71 0.42
N PHE A 87 -19.65 -37.81 -0.34
CA PHE A 87 -19.60 -37.39 -1.77
C PHE A 87 -20.40 -38.31 -2.72
N ILE A 88 -20.96 -39.42 -2.23
CA ILE A 88 -21.75 -40.36 -3.03
C ILE A 88 -23.15 -39.79 -3.34
N ASP A 89 -23.66 -38.92 -2.50
CA ASP A 89 -24.92 -38.23 -2.70
C ASP A 89 -24.76 -37.07 -3.71
N PRO A 90 -25.51 -37.02 -4.85
CA PRO A 90 -25.41 -35.99 -5.87
C PRO A 90 -25.64 -34.59 -5.32
N LEU A 91 -26.51 -34.41 -4.33
CA LEU A 91 -26.78 -33.14 -3.71
C LEU A 91 -25.61 -32.66 -2.87
N GLN A 92 -25.00 -33.58 -2.11
CA GLN A 92 -23.78 -33.28 -1.31
C GLN A 92 -22.58 -32.99 -2.22
N ALA A 93 -22.43 -33.72 -3.32
CA ALA A 93 -21.40 -33.42 -4.32
C ALA A 93 -21.56 -32.05 -4.94
N ALA A 94 -22.79 -31.65 -5.30
CA ALA A 94 -23.05 -30.30 -5.81
C ALA A 94 -22.75 -29.19 -4.79
N MET A 95 -23.02 -29.44 -3.50
CA MET A 95 -22.66 -28.49 -2.42
C MET A 95 -21.15 -28.40 -2.24
N ALA A 96 -20.43 -29.52 -2.26
CA ALA A 96 -18.98 -29.56 -2.17
C ALA A 96 -18.32 -28.78 -3.32
N MET A 97 -18.84 -28.89 -4.55
CA MET A 97 -18.34 -28.11 -5.69
C MET A 97 -18.53 -26.60 -5.51
N LYS A 98 -19.67 -26.17 -4.93
CA LYS A 98 -19.90 -24.75 -4.58
C LYS A 98 -18.89 -24.27 -3.54
N ILE A 99 -18.64 -25.07 -2.51
CA ILE A 99 -17.67 -24.76 -1.46
C ILE A 99 -16.26 -24.66 -2.05
N LEU A 100 -15.88 -25.58 -2.94
CA LEU A 100 -14.59 -25.55 -3.63
C LEU A 100 -14.42 -24.26 -4.45
N ALA A 101 -15.46 -23.79 -5.12
CA ALA A 101 -15.45 -22.52 -5.84
C ALA A 101 -15.23 -21.31 -4.89
N ILE A 102 -15.87 -21.30 -3.71
CA ILE A 102 -15.66 -20.27 -2.69
C ILE A 102 -14.22 -20.29 -2.18
N MET A 103 -13.67 -21.47 -1.90
CA MET A 103 -12.29 -21.65 -1.48
C MET A 103 -11.31 -21.14 -2.55
N GLY A 104 -11.56 -21.44 -3.83
CA GLY A 104 -10.81 -20.89 -4.97
C GLY A 104 -10.85 -19.36 -5.02
N GLY A 105 -12.02 -18.79 -4.80
CA GLY A 105 -12.19 -17.34 -4.72
C GLY A 105 -11.43 -16.69 -3.55
N LEU A 106 -11.39 -17.34 -2.37
CA LEU A 106 -10.60 -16.89 -1.22
C LEU A 106 -9.10 -16.96 -1.51
N MET A 107 -8.62 -17.98 -2.20
CA MET A 107 -7.22 -18.08 -2.63
C MET A 107 -6.85 -16.99 -3.62
N LEU A 108 -7.74 -16.65 -4.56
CA LEU A 108 -7.54 -15.52 -5.47
C LEU A 108 -7.51 -14.18 -4.72
N ALA A 109 -8.40 -13.96 -3.75
CA ALA A 109 -8.40 -12.78 -2.90
C ALA A 109 -7.09 -12.64 -2.11
N PHE A 110 -6.59 -13.75 -1.56
CA PHE A 110 -5.28 -13.80 -0.89
C PHE A 110 -4.14 -13.43 -1.84
N ALA A 111 -4.05 -14.06 -3.00
CA ALA A 111 -3.00 -13.83 -3.98
C ALA A 111 -3.00 -12.39 -4.52
N HIS A 112 -4.20 -11.86 -4.81
CA HIS A 112 -4.34 -10.51 -5.33
C HIS A 112 -3.93 -9.43 -4.33
N SER A 113 -4.14 -9.65 -3.04
CA SER A 113 -3.72 -8.71 -1.98
C SER A 113 -2.19 -8.57 -1.87
N GLN A 114 -1.42 -9.59 -2.25
CA GLN A 114 0.06 -9.53 -2.30
C GLN A 114 0.56 -8.60 -3.40
N MET A 115 -0.05 -8.64 -4.59
CA MET A 115 0.34 -7.78 -5.71
C MET A 115 0.17 -6.28 -5.38
N TRP A 116 -0.81 -5.94 -4.54
CA TRP A 116 -1.05 -4.57 -4.12
C TRP A 116 0.01 -4.04 -3.15
N SER A 117 0.44 -4.85 -2.19
CA SER A 117 1.49 -4.45 -1.23
C SER A 117 2.82 -4.20 -1.93
N HIS A 118 3.20 -5.03 -2.90
CA HIS A 118 4.39 -4.83 -3.73
C HIS A 118 4.30 -3.57 -4.61
N TYR A 119 3.13 -3.32 -5.21
CA TYR A 119 2.94 -2.14 -6.04
C TYR A 119 3.05 -0.83 -5.24
N TYR A 120 2.47 -0.77 -4.04
CA TYR A 120 2.61 0.39 -3.15
C TYR A 120 4.04 0.55 -2.61
N GLY A 121 4.73 -0.55 -2.34
CA GLY A 121 6.15 -0.54 -1.96
C GLY A 121 7.02 0.07 -3.05
N MET A 122 6.89 -0.38 -4.30
CA MET A 122 7.65 0.14 -5.44
C MET A 122 7.33 1.59 -5.79
N THR A 123 6.07 2.03 -5.69
CA THR A 123 5.69 3.43 -5.93
C THR A 123 6.22 4.35 -4.84
N ARG A 124 6.32 3.89 -3.60
CA ARG A 124 6.93 4.65 -2.49
C ARG A 124 8.44 4.79 -2.67
N GLN A 125 9.12 3.73 -3.07
CA GLN A 125 10.56 3.75 -3.39
C GLN A 125 10.85 4.70 -4.56
N ARG A 126 10.13 4.61 -5.67
CA ARG A 126 10.30 5.51 -6.82
C ARG A 126 10.09 6.98 -6.46
N ARG A 127 9.10 7.30 -5.61
CA ARG A 127 8.90 8.68 -5.13
C ARG A 127 10.07 9.15 -4.26
N GLY A 128 10.61 8.27 -3.42
CA GLY A 128 11.81 8.54 -2.62
C GLY A 128 13.04 8.81 -3.50
N GLU A 129 13.28 8.00 -4.53
CA GLU A 129 14.38 8.18 -5.47
C GLU A 129 14.27 9.47 -6.29
N ILE A 130 13.06 9.82 -6.75
CA ILE A 130 12.82 11.09 -7.46
C ILE A 130 13.09 12.27 -6.54
N ALA A 131 12.58 12.25 -5.31
CA ALA A 131 12.82 13.30 -4.33
C ALA A 131 14.30 13.46 -3.97
N ALA A 132 15.03 12.34 -3.84
CA ALA A 132 16.48 12.36 -3.61
C ALA A 132 17.25 12.98 -4.78
N ARG A 133 16.94 12.61 -6.02
CA ARG A 133 17.55 13.20 -7.22
C ARG A 133 17.25 14.69 -7.36
N ASP A 134 16.02 15.10 -7.03
CA ASP A 134 15.65 16.53 -7.06
C ASP A 134 16.34 17.33 -5.96
N ALA A 135 16.60 16.73 -4.80
CA ALA A 135 17.38 17.36 -3.73
C ALA A 135 18.86 17.48 -4.14
N GLU A 136 19.44 16.47 -4.75
CA GLU A 136 20.82 16.46 -5.25
C GLU A 136 21.03 17.53 -6.33
N LYS A 137 20.09 17.64 -7.30
CA LYS A 137 20.13 18.70 -8.31
C LYS A 137 20.08 20.09 -7.68
N ARG A 138 19.19 20.32 -6.68
CA ARG A 138 19.10 21.61 -5.99
C ARG A 138 20.37 21.94 -5.22
N ALA A 139 21.01 20.95 -4.58
CA ALA A 139 22.29 21.14 -3.91
C ALA A 139 23.38 21.54 -4.90
N HIS A 140 23.49 20.82 -6.02
CA HIS A 140 24.45 21.14 -7.08
C HIS A 140 24.24 22.54 -7.69
N ASP A 141 22.97 22.91 -7.96
CA ASP A 141 22.66 24.26 -8.46
C ASP A 141 22.98 25.34 -7.42
N ALA A 142 22.82 25.07 -6.13
CA ALA A 142 23.20 25.98 -5.07
C ALA A 142 24.73 26.15 -4.98
N GLU A 143 25.49 25.08 -5.10
CA GLU A 143 26.97 25.09 -5.15
C GLU A 143 27.47 25.91 -6.35
N LEU A 144 26.89 25.71 -7.55
CA LEU A 144 27.24 26.49 -8.73
C LEU A 144 26.95 27.98 -8.57
N ARG A 145 25.82 28.33 -7.91
CA ARG A 145 25.51 29.73 -7.62
C ARG A 145 26.49 30.34 -6.61
N ALA A 146 26.85 29.56 -5.58
CA ALA A 146 27.84 30.00 -4.59
C ALA A 146 29.22 30.21 -5.24
N ALA A 147 29.70 29.29 -6.06
CA ALA A 147 30.95 29.43 -6.78
C ALA A 147 30.98 30.61 -7.74
N ARG A 148 29.87 30.89 -8.45
CA ARG A 148 29.74 32.10 -9.30
C ARG A 148 29.77 33.39 -8.48
N ALA A 149 29.11 33.40 -7.33
CA ALA A 149 29.13 34.57 -6.43
C ALA A 149 30.52 34.85 -5.87
N GLU A 150 31.24 33.78 -5.44
CA GLU A 150 32.63 33.89 -4.99
C GLU A 150 33.57 34.36 -6.11
N GLY A 151 33.42 33.84 -7.32
CA GLY A 151 34.13 34.26 -8.50
C GLY A 151 33.92 35.75 -8.82
N ALA A 152 32.65 36.23 -8.74
CA ALA A 152 32.30 37.63 -8.94
C ALA A 152 32.91 38.57 -7.86
N ILE A 153 32.91 38.11 -6.59
CA ILE A 153 33.55 38.85 -5.48
C ILE A 153 35.05 38.92 -5.69
N THR A 154 35.68 37.84 -6.10
CA THR A 154 37.12 37.76 -6.36
C THR A 154 37.51 38.65 -7.54
N ALA A 155 36.73 38.63 -8.64
CA ALA A 155 36.94 39.51 -9.79
C ALA A 155 36.82 40.99 -9.43
N ALA A 156 35.78 41.34 -8.62
CA ALA A 156 35.59 42.70 -8.13
C ALA A 156 36.72 43.15 -7.20
N LYS A 157 37.32 42.24 -6.43
CA LYS A 157 38.44 42.50 -5.55
C LYS A 157 39.77 42.70 -6.31
N THR A 158 39.92 42.04 -7.47
CA THR A 158 41.12 42.07 -8.30
C THR A 158 41.14 43.31 -9.21
N GLU A 159 40.01 43.99 -9.44
CA GLU A 159 39.91 45.23 -10.22
C GLU A 159 40.32 46.47 -9.36
N ARG A 160 41.41 46.36 -8.61
CA ARG A 160 42.08 47.48 -7.96
C ARG A 160 43.02 48.14 -8.96
N VAL A 161 42.60 49.20 -9.55
CA VAL A 161 43.47 49.99 -10.42
C VAL A 161 44.52 50.71 -9.54
N VAL A 162 45.76 50.31 -9.72
CA VAL A 162 46.90 51.01 -9.13
C VAL A 162 47.12 52.30 -9.91
N VAL A 163 46.90 53.42 -9.28
CA VAL A 163 47.08 54.74 -9.89
C VAL A 163 48.43 55.29 -9.42
N ASP A 164 49.35 55.38 -10.36
CA ASP A 164 50.60 56.13 -10.23
C ASP A 164 50.33 57.57 -10.79
N ARG A 165 50.18 58.54 -9.89
CA ARG A 165 49.80 59.90 -10.24
C ARG A 165 51.00 60.82 -10.56
N ASN A 166 52.19 60.41 -10.10
CA ASN A 166 53.42 61.17 -10.26
C ASN A 166 54.42 60.58 -11.25
N GLY A 167 54.14 59.34 -11.76
CA GLY A 167 54.98 58.71 -12.78
C GLY A 167 56.30 58.15 -12.23
N ASP A 168 56.44 57.97 -10.92
CA ASP A 168 57.63 57.41 -10.29
C ASP A 168 57.72 55.87 -10.23
N GLY A 169 56.67 55.19 -10.72
CA GLY A 169 56.56 53.75 -10.76
C GLY A 169 56.07 53.13 -9.44
N TYR A 170 55.67 53.93 -8.45
CA TYR A 170 55.07 53.49 -7.20
C TYR A 170 53.61 53.87 -7.10
N ALA A 171 52.83 53.02 -6.50
CA ALA A 171 51.41 53.23 -6.35
C ALA A 171 51.11 54.27 -5.26
N ASP A 172 50.63 55.46 -5.65
CA ASP A 172 50.28 56.52 -4.71
C ASP A 172 48.93 56.26 -4.01
N SER A 173 48.01 55.54 -4.65
CA SER A 173 46.73 55.18 -4.05
C SER A 173 46.11 53.96 -4.75
N VAL A 174 45.35 53.20 -4.00
CA VAL A 174 44.49 52.11 -4.57
C VAL A 174 43.09 52.66 -4.75
N ALA A 175 42.72 53.00 -5.99
CA ALA A 175 41.36 53.43 -6.30
C ALA A 175 40.49 52.22 -6.66
N THR A 176 39.39 52.03 -5.96
CA THR A 176 38.34 51.12 -6.36
C THR A 176 37.44 51.81 -7.38
N ARG A 177 37.50 51.39 -8.64
CA ARG A 177 36.58 51.86 -9.66
C ARG A 177 35.21 51.22 -9.38
N ARG A 178 34.27 52.00 -8.81
CA ARG A 178 32.85 51.62 -8.83
C ARG A 178 32.40 51.70 -10.28
N ARG A 179 32.07 50.56 -10.93
CA ARG A 179 31.25 50.56 -12.16
C ARG A 179 29.90 51.13 -11.81
N GLN A 180 29.63 52.38 -12.26
CA GLN A 180 28.25 52.88 -12.28
C GLN A 180 27.52 52.13 -13.41
N TRP A 181 26.47 51.44 -13.04
CA TRP A 181 25.66 50.62 -13.97
C TRP A 181 24.68 51.47 -14.80
N PHE A 182 24.78 52.78 -14.73
CA PHE A 182 23.92 53.70 -15.46
C PHE A 182 24.77 54.82 -16.13
N ASP A 183 25.31 54.51 -17.31
CA ASP A 183 25.63 55.53 -18.31
C ASP A 183 24.88 55.13 -19.58
N TRP A 184 23.92 55.97 -19.90
CA TRP A 184 23.14 55.99 -21.12
C TRP A 184 23.99 56.62 -22.22
#